data_e3c5e6d6aac08a22b36852fc2f41a78b
#
_entry.id   e3c5e6d6aac08a22b36852fc2f41a78b
#
_cell.length_a   1.000
_cell.length_b   1.000
_cell.length_c   1.000
_cell.angle_alpha   90.00
_cell.angle_beta   90.00
_cell.angle_gamma   90.00
#
_symmetry.space_group_name_H-M   'P 1'
#
loop_
_entity.id
_entity.type
_entity.pdbx_description
1 polymer ?
#
loop_
_entity_poly.entity_id
_entity_poly.type
_entity_poly.pdbx_seq_one_letter_code
_entity_poly.pdbx_strand_id
1 'polypeptide(L)'
;MEIIQKNNSKDGFFIAEENGKRMGYISYEWMNESVFAIMHTVVEPAFQGKGIAKALLDAAVDYARENGLHIHAVCSYVVRQFEKKEYDDVKV
;
A
#
# COMPACT_ATOMS: atom_id res chain seq x y z
N MET A 1 -6.04 -3.96 14.80
CA MET A 1 -6.11 -3.98 13.33
C MET A 1 -5.03 -4.88 12.77
N GLU A 2 -5.40 -5.74 11.85
CA GLU A 2 -4.44 -6.57 11.12
C GLU A 2 -4.32 -6.06 9.69
N ILE A 3 -3.13 -6.19 9.12
CA ILE A 3 -2.94 -5.93 7.69
C ILE A 3 -2.46 -7.23 7.05
N ILE A 4 -3.23 -7.70 6.09
CA ILE A 4 -3.01 -8.97 5.41
C ILE A 4 -2.58 -8.66 3.98
N GLN A 5 -1.52 -9.34 3.52
CA GLN A 5 -1.08 -9.21 2.14
C GLN A 5 -1.52 -10.43 1.34
N LYS A 6 -2.08 -10.18 0.16
CA LYS A 6 -2.37 -11.20 -0.83
C LYS A 6 -1.62 -10.84 -2.10
N ASN A 7 -0.81 -11.76 -2.60
CA ASN A 7 0.13 -11.45 -3.67
C ASN A 7 0.20 -12.63 -4.66
N ASN A 8 0.27 -12.30 -5.93
CA ASN A 8 0.58 -13.27 -6.98
C ASN A 8 1.57 -12.63 -7.97
N SER A 9 1.85 -13.29 -9.08
CA SER A 9 2.86 -12.80 -10.02
C SER A 9 2.44 -11.55 -10.79
N LYS A 10 1.16 -11.21 -10.80
CA LYS A 10 0.63 -10.07 -11.55
C LYS A 10 0.25 -8.90 -10.67
N ASP A 11 -0.39 -9.17 -9.53
CA ASP A 11 -0.95 -8.11 -8.68
C ASP A 11 -1.05 -8.57 -7.24
N GLY A 12 -1.56 -7.67 -6.40
CA GLY A 12 -1.78 -8.00 -5.00
C GLY A 12 -2.53 -6.91 -4.27
N PHE A 13 -2.75 -7.20 -2.98
CA PHE A 13 -3.47 -6.30 -2.07
C PHE A 13 -2.81 -6.30 -0.70
N PHE A 14 -2.85 -5.14 -0.05
CA PHE A 14 -2.72 -5.03 1.40
C PHE A 14 -4.11 -4.70 1.93
N ILE A 15 -4.62 -5.50 2.84
CA ILE A 15 -6.00 -5.39 3.32
C ILE A 15 -5.97 -5.16 4.83
N ALA A 16 -6.61 -4.08 5.28
CA ALA A 16 -6.76 -3.80 6.70
C ALA A 16 -8.07 -4.41 7.21
N GLU A 17 -7.98 -5.22 8.25
CA GLU A 17 -9.12 -5.92 8.85
C GLU A 17 -9.13 -5.76 10.36
N GLU A 18 -10.33 -5.79 10.92
CA GLU A 18 -10.51 -5.84 12.36
C GLU A 18 -11.75 -6.68 12.66
N ASN A 19 -11.58 -7.69 13.53
CA ASN A 19 -12.66 -8.62 13.88
C ASN A 19 -13.31 -9.25 12.64
N GLY A 20 -12.49 -9.60 11.65
CA GLY A 20 -12.96 -10.21 10.41
C GLY A 20 -13.61 -9.24 9.43
N LYS A 21 -13.65 -7.96 9.75
CA LYS A 21 -14.27 -6.95 8.90
C LYS A 21 -13.20 -6.14 8.17
N ARG A 22 -13.33 -6.04 6.84
CA ARG A 22 -12.42 -5.25 6.02
C ARG A 22 -12.70 -3.76 6.21
N MET A 23 -11.65 -3.01 6.54
CA MET A 23 -11.74 -1.57 6.73
C MET A 23 -11.22 -0.78 5.54
N GLY A 24 -10.32 -1.36 4.76
CA GLY A 24 -9.76 -0.71 3.60
C GLY A 24 -8.70 -1.59 2.95
N TYR A 25 -8.18 -1.13 1.81
CA TYR A 25 -7.12 -1.87 1.11
C TYR A 25 -6.31 -0.95 0.21
N ILE A 26 -5.12 -1.44 -0.13
CA ILE A 26 -4.32 -0.95 -1.25
C ILE A 26 -4.27 -2.07 -2.27
N SER A 27 -4.47 -1.72 -3.55
CA SER A 27 -4.23 -2.65 -4.65
C SER A 27 -2.97 -2.25 -5.39
N TYR A 28 -2.20 -3.23 -5.84
CA TYR A 28 -0.98 -2.95 -6.60
C TYR A 28 -0.80 -3.95 -7.73
N GLU A 29 0.00 -3.56 -8.73
CA GLU A 29 0.34 -4.41 -9.87
C GLU A 29 1.85 -4.44 -10.03
N TRP A 30 2.41 -5.60 -10.35
CA TRP A 30 3.83 -5.73 -10.62
C TRP A 30 4.17 -5.12 -11.97
N MET A 31 5.15 -4.24 -12.00
CA MET A 31 5.70 -3.69 -13.23
C MET A 31 6.85 -4.56 -13.75
N ASN A 32 7.62 -5.11 -12.83
CA ASN A 32 8.70 -6.06 -13.09
C ASN A 32 9.04 -6.74 -11.75
N GLU A 33 10.13 -7.50 -11.70
CA GLU A 33 10.51 -8.25 -10.50
C GLU A 33 10.88 -7.37 -9.32
N SER A 34 11.19 -6.10 -9.55
CA SER A 34 11.74 -5.19 -8.53
C SER A 34 10.84 -4.02 -8.22
N VAL A 35 9.79 -3.78 -8.99
CA VAL A 35 8.93 -2.61 -8.83
C VAL A 35 7.46 -3.00 -8.91
N PHE A 36 6.67 -2.55 -7.93
CA PHE A 36 5.23 -2.66 -8.03
C PHE A 36 4.58 -1.27 -7.99
N ALA A 37 3.48 -1.14 -8.71
CA ALA A 37 2.73 0.11 -8.82
C ALA A 37 1.52 0.06 -7.90
N ILE A 38 1.40 1.02 -6.97
CA ILE A 38 0.20 1.12 -6.14
C ILE A 38 -0.87 1.85 -6.95
N MET A 39 -1.95 1.13 -7.26
CA MET A 39 -2.99 1.59 -8.15
C MET A 39 -4.12 2.29 -7.42
N HIS A 40 -4.57 1.75 -6.30
CA HIS A 40 -5.72 2.28 -5.55
C HIS A 40 -5.50 2.15 -4.05
N THR A 41 -5.99 3.15 -3.32
CA THR A 41 -6.08 3.13 -1.86
C THR A 41 -7.53 3.43 -1.51
N VAL A 42 -8.20 2.49 -0.86
CA VAL A 42 -9.62 2.60 -0.53
C VAL A 42 -9.80 2.37 0.97
N VAL A 43 -10.54 3.25 1.63
CA VAL A 43 -10.95 3.10 3.02
C VAL A 43 -12.47 3.18 3.07
N GLU A 44 -13.08 2.19 3.70
CA GLU A 44 -14.53 2.16 3.84
C GLU A 44 -15.03 3.41 4.58
N PRO A 45 -16.16 4.01 4.16
CA PRO A 45 -16.63 5.28 4.75
C PRO A 45 -16.72 5.27 6.26
N ALA A 46 -17.14 4.16 6.88
CA ALA A 46 -17.27 4.05 8.33
C ALA A 46 -15.92 4.13 9.06
N PHE A 47 -14.81 3.94 8.37
CA PHE A 47 -13.48 3.89 8.97
C PHE A 47 -12.56 5.02 8.53
N GLN A 48 -13.08 6.00 7.81
CA GLN A 48 -12.28 7.15 7.39
C GLN A 48 -11.89 8.02 8.59
N GLY A 49 -10.76 8.69 8.48
CA GLY A 49 -10.26 9.56 9.53
C GLY A 49 -9.56 8.85 10.68
N LYS A 50 -9.28 7.54 10.53
CA LYS A 50 -8.64 6.72 11.58
C LYS A 50 -7.19 6.33 11.26
N GLY A 51 -6.61 6.90 10.20
CA GLY A 51 -5.23 6.60 9.82
C GLY A 51 -5.03 5.27 9.10
N ILE A 52 -6.09 4.66 8.59
CA ILE A 52 -6.01 3.34 7.94
C ILE A 52 -5.23 3.41 6.63
N ALA A 53 -5.47 4.45 5.81
CA ALA A 53 -4.74 4.60 4.55
C ALA A 53 -3.23 4.71 4.80
N LYS A 54 -2.82 5.45 5.81
CA LYS A 54 -1.40 5.60 6.17
C LYS A 54 -0.82 4.26 6.65
N ALA A 55 -1.58 3.52 7.46
CA ALA A 55 -1.14 2.20 7.94
C ALA A 55 -0.96 1.22 6.79
N LEU A 56 -1.86 1.24 5.80
CA LEU A 56 -1.75 0.42 4.60
C LEU A 56 -0.53 0.79 3.78
N LEU A 57 -0.29 2.09 3.58
CA LEU A 57 0.89 2.54 2.85
C LEU A 57 2.16 2.13 3.57
N ASP A 58 2.21 2.30 4.89
CA ASP A 58 3.40 1.92 5.66
C ASP A 58 3.67 0.41 5.56
N ALA A 59 2.63 -0.42 5.52
CA ALA A 59 2.80 -1.85 5.33
C ALA A 59 3.41 -2.16 3.94
N ALA A 60 2.94 -1.48 2.90
CA ALA A 60 3.49 -1.65 1.55
C ALA A 60 4.95 -1.18 1.49
N VAL A 61 5.27 -0.07 2.14
CA VAL A 61 6.63 0.47 2.20
C VAL A 61 7.56 -0.48 2.95
N ASP A 62 7.10 -1.02 4.09
CA ASP A 62 7.90 -1.99 4.86
C ASP A 62 8.17 -3.24 4.03
N TYR A 63 7.17 -3.73 3.31
CA TYR A 63 7.34 -4.87 2.41
C TYR A 63 8.40 -4.57 1.34
N ALA A 64 8.35 -3.40 0.74
CA ALA A 64 9.33 -3.01 -0.28
C ALA A 64 10.74 -2.94 0.32
N ARG A 65 10.89 -2.36 1.51
CA ARG A 65 12.19 -2.25 2.17
C ARG A 65 12.78 -3.61 2.53
N GLU A 66 11.93 -4.49 3.06
CA GLU A 66 12.36 -5.83 3.47
C GLU A 66 12.78 -6.71 2.28
N ASN A 67 12.26 -6.43 1.11
CA ASN A 67 12.49 -7.26 -0.08
C ASN A 67 13.31 -6.56 -1.17
N GLY A 68 13.86 -5.39 -0.89
CA GLY A 68 14.69 -4.66 -1.85
C GLY A 68 13.91 -4.19 -3.07
N LEU A 69 12.63 -3.87 -2.90
CA LEU A 69 11.75 -3.45 -3.98
C LEU A 69 11.54 -1.94 -3.98
N HIS A 70 11.00 -1.44 -5.09
CA HIS A 70 10.61 -0.04 -5.21
C HIS A 70 9.14 0.06 -5.59
N ILE A 71 8.55 1.23 -5.34
CA ILE A 71 7.13 1.48 -5.54
C ILE A 71 6.96 2.61 -6.53
N HIS A 72 6.14 2.37 -7.56
CA HIS A 72 5.66 3.41 -8.46
C HIS A 72 4.28 3.85 -7.98
N ALA A 73 4.13 5.14 -7.68
CA ALA A 73 2.87 5.68 -7.20
C ALA A 73 1.98 6.05 -8.38
N VAL A 74 0.82 5.40 -8.50
CA VAL A 74 -0.21 5.76 -9.47
C VAL A 74 -1.40 6.37 -8.76
N CYS A 75 -1.81 5.80 -7.63
CA CYS A 75 -2.88 6.34 -6.79
C CYS A 75 -2.52 7.74 -6.29
N SER A 76 -3.45 8.69 -6.42
CA SER A 76 -3.21 10.09 -6.06
C SER A 76 -2.83 10.27 -4.58
N TYR A 77 -3.40 9.46 -3.68
CA TYR A 77 -3.04 9.49 -2.27
C TYR A 77 -1.56 9.17 -2.08
N VAL A 78 -1.08 8.10 -2.74
CA VAL A 78 0.32 7.67 -2.60
C VAL A 78 1.26 8.66 -3.29
N VAL A 79 0.87 9.21 -4.45
CA VAL A 79 1.64 10.25 -5.12
C VAL A 79 1.90 11.41 -4.17
N ARG A 80 0.86 11.86 -3.46
CA ARG A 80 0.99 12.96 -2.50
C ARG A 80 1.86 12.58 -1.30
N GLN A 81 1.66 11.38 -0.75
CA GLN A 81 2.46 10.92 0.39
C GLN A 81 3.94 10.81 0.02
N PHE A 82 4.24 10.40 -1.20
CA PHE A 82 5.62 10.23 -1.66
C PHE A 82 6.37 11.53 -1.92
N GLU A 83 5.72 12.67 -1.75
CA GLU A 83 6.42 13.95 -1.68
C GLU A 83 7.24 14.08 -0.40
N LYS A 84 6.94 13.29 0.62
CA LYS A 84 7.69 13.29 1.88
C LYS A 84 9.01 12.54 1.72
N LYS A 85 10.06 13.09 2.32
CA LYS A 85 11.41 12.52 2.21
C LYS A 85 11.55 11.14 2.83
N GLU A 86 10.69 10.81 3.79
CA GLU A 86 10.75 9.50 4.47
C GLU A 86 10.55 8.32 3.51
N TYR A 87 9.99 8.55 2.32
CA TYR A 87 9.75 7.52 1.33
C TYR A 87 10.74 7.52 0.16
N ASP A 88 11.74 8.40 0.19
CA ASP A 88 12.66 8.55 -0.94
C ASP A 88 13.40 7.27 -1.31
N ASP A 89 13.65 6.40 -0.32
CA ASP A 89 14.38 5.16 -0.53
C ASP A 89 13.58 4.09 -1.28
N VAL A 90 12.26 4.19 -1.32
CA VAL A 90 11.42 3.17 -1.98
C VAL A 90 10.73 3.67 -3.23
N LYS A 91 10.64 4.97 -3.45
CA LYS A 91 9.92 5.48 -4.63
C LYS A 91 10.77 5.42 -5.88
N VAL A 92 10.11 5.21 -7.00
CA VAL A 92 10.73 5.22 -8.33
C VAL A 92 10.67 6.62 -8.91
#